data_a94d8c0caecf8e3fb7e2b65982b98800
#
_entry.id   a94d8c0caecf8e3fb7e2b65982b98800
#
_cell.length_a   1.000
_cell.length_b   1.000
_cell.length_c   1.000
_cell.angle_alpha   90.00
_cell.angle_beta   90.00
_cell.angle_gamma   90.00
#
_symmetry.space_group_name_H-M   'P 1'
#
loop_
_entity.id
_entity.type
_entity.pdbx_description
1 polymer ?
#
loop_
_entity_poly.entity_id
_entity_poly.type
_entity_poly.pdbx_seq_one_letter_code
_entity_poly.pdbx_strand_id
1 'polypeptide(L)'
;MQIVADENIPLLDEFFAGFGEIRRLPGRGIDAAAVADAELLLVRSVTRVDRALLEGSAVRFVGTCTIGTDHLDLDYLRETGIGWASAPGCNARGVVDYVLGSLLVLAEQQGVDLATRTYGVVGAGQVGSRLLKVLRGLGWRVLVCDPPRQAAEGGDFVSLQQVLDECDVISLHTPLERLGEHPTHHLFDAARLAALKPGSWLINASRGAVVDNQALRELLGQRSDLQVVLDVWEGEPQADVELAALCRIATPHIAGYSLDGKLRGTAQIY
;
A
#
# COMPACT_ATOMS: atom_id res chain seq x y z
N MET A 1 26.97 -14.85 -12.15
CA MET A 1 26.70 -14.13 -10.89
C MET A 1 25.87 -15.04 -9.99
N GLN A 2 25.99 -14.90 -8.67
CA GLN A 2 25.14 -15.64 -7.72
C GLN A 2 23.92 -14.80 -7.38
N ILE A 3 22.73 -15.38 -7.52
CA ILE A 3 21.45 -14.71 -7.29
C ILE A 3 20.74 -15.42 -6.15
N VAL A 4 20.36 -14.68 -5.11
CA VAL A 4 19.44 -15.18 -4.07
C VAL A 4 18.06 -14.55 -4.30
N ALA A 5 17.02 -15.37 -4.31
CA ALA A 5 15.66 -14.92 -4.60
C ALA A 5 14.64 -15.54 -3.66
N ASP A 6 13.59 -14.74 -3.29
CA ASP A 6 12.40 -15.29 -2.65
C ASP A 6 11.71 -16.28 -3.60
N GLU A 7 11.50 -17.51 -3.15
CA GLU A 7 10.92 -18.61 -3.93
C GLU A 7 9.52 -18.32 -4.50
N ASN A 8 8.82 -17.36 -3.92
CA ASN A 8 7.48 -16.96 -4.34
C ASN A 8 7.47 -15.82 -5.41
N ILE A 9 8.64 -15.44 -5.93
CA ILE A 9 8.73 -14.55 -7.09
C ILE A 9 8.49 -15.39 -8.34
N PRO A 10 7.44 -15.08 -9.13
CA PRO A 10 7.15 -15.85 -10.35
C PRO A 10 8.13 -15.51 -11.47
N LEU A 11 8.27 -16.44 -12.43
CA LEU A 11 9.06 -16.26 -13.66
C LEU A 11 10.54 -15.91 -13.43
N LEU A 12 11.13 -16.37 -12.33
CA LEU A 12 12.54 -16.10 -12.00
C LEU A 12 13.48 -16.63 -13.10
N ASP A 13 13.22 -17.85 -13.61
CA ASP A 13 14.09 -18.43 -14.63
C ASP A 13 13.97 -17.72 -15.97
N GLU A 14 12.75 -17.37 -16.34
CA GLU A 14 12.46 -16.69 -17.60
C GLU A 14 13.16 -15.32 -17.69
N PHE A 15 13.24 -14.62 -16.56
CA PHE A 15 13.86 -13.30 -16.52
C PHE A 15 15.33 -13.35 -16.12
N PHE A 16 15.70 -14.13 -15.11
CA PHE A 16 17.01 -13.99 -14.47
C PHE A 16 18.01 -15.13 -14.70
N ALA A 17 17.60 -16.30 -15.27
CA ALA A 17 18.53 -17.40 -15.50
C ALA A 17 19.71 -17.02 -16.41
N GLY A 18 19.53 -16.06 -17.31
CA GLY A 18 20.61 -15.56 -18.18
C GLY A 18 21.70 -14.77 -17.45
N PHE A 19 21.48 -14.32 -16.22
CA PHE A 19 22.46 -13.57 -15.43
C PHE A 19 23.34 -14.47 -14.54
N GLY A 20 22.86 -15.67 -14.18
CA GLY A 20 23.63 -16.56 -13.32
C GLY A 20 22.81 -17.64 -12.63
N GLU A 21 23.39 -18.22 -11.59
CA GLU A 21 22.74 -19.27 -10.81
C GLU A 21 21.78 -18.67 -9.78
N ILE A 22 20.54 -19.20 -9.75
CA ILE A 22 19.46 -18.71 -8.88
C ILE A 22 19.26 -19.68 -7.72
N ARG A 23 19.53 -19.23 -6.50
CA ARG A 23 19.22 -19.92 -5.26
C ARG A 23 17.90 -19.38 -4.70
N ARG A 24 16.85 -20.22 -4.68
CA ARG A 24 15.52 -19.88 -4.16
C ARG A 24 15.41 -20.22 -2.69
N LEU A 25 14.89 -19.31 -1.90
CA LEU A 25 14.70 -19.48 -0.46
C LEU A 25 13.34 -18.93 -0.06
N PRO A 26 12.71 -19.47 1.00
CA PRO A 26 11.58 -18.81 1.64
C PRO A 26 11.96 -17.40 2.04
N GLY A 27 11.19 -16.39 1.66
CA GLY A 27 11.57 -14.98 1.88
C GLY A 27 11.88 -14.63 3.34
N ARG A 28 11.16 -15.25 4.31
CA ARG A 28 11.45 -15.09 5.74
C ARG A 28 12.67 -15.87 6.22
N GLY A 29 13.22 -16.77 5.40
CA GLY A 29 14.42 -17.56 5.68
C GLY A 29 15.68 -17.02 5.01
N ILE A 30 15.60 -15.87 4.33
CA ILE A 30 16.77 -15.20 3.75
C ILE A 30 17.49 -14.47 4.90
N ASP A 31 18.65 -14.99 5.27
CA ASP A 31 19.52 -14.46 6.33
C ASP A 31 20.90 -14.03 5.78
N ALA A 32 21.75 -13.49 6.65
CA ALA A 32 23.09 -12.99 6.27
C ALA A 32 23.99 -14.10 5.70
N ALA A 33 23.89 -15.34 6.19
CA ALA A 33 24.65 -16.46 5.66
C ALA A 33 24.19 -16.82 4.23
N ALA A 34 22.88 -16.73 3.99
CA ALA A 34 22.31 -17.00 2.68
C ALA A 34 22.72 -15.99 1.60
N VAL A 35 23.01 -14.75 1.97
CA VAL A 35 23.38 -13.68 1.00
C VAL A 35 24.87 -13.39 0.93
N ALA A 36 25.71 -14.11 1.68
CA ALA A 36 27.13 -13.82 1.82
C ALA A 36 27.87 -13.77 0.47
N ASP A 37 27.57 -14.69 -0.44
CA ASP A 37 28.16 -14.83 -1.77
C ASP A 37 27.27 -14.32 -2.92
N ALA A 38 26.06 -13.82 -2.60
CA ALA A 38 25.13 -13.33 -3.59
C ALA A 38 25.52 -11.94 -4.11
N GLU A 39 25.51 -11.74 -5.43
CA GLU A 39 25.73 -10.43 -6.05
C GLU A 39 24.41 -9.72 -6.34
N LEU A 40 23.32 -10.47 -6.54
CA LEU A 40 21.97 -9.98 -6.76
C LEU A 40 21.02 -10.61 -5.73
N LEU A 41 20.25 -9.76 -5.05
CA LEU A 41 19.23 -10.18 -4.09
C LEU A 41 17.85 -9.76 -4.60
N LEU A 42 16.95 -10.73 -4.81
CA LEU A 42 15.58 -10.50 -5.27
C LEU A 42 14.60 -10.86 -4.15
N VAL A 43 13.87 -9.87 -3.67
CA VAL A 43 13.00 -10.03 -2.50
C VAL A 43 11.55 -9.63 -2.76
N ARG A 44 10.73 -9.95 -1.79
CA ARG A 44 9.37 -9.43 -1.58
C ARG A 44 9.30 -8.76 -0.21
N SER A 45 8.15 -8.17 0.11
CA SER A 45 7.93 -7.39 1.35
C SER A 45 8.14 -8.17 2.67
N VAL A 46 8.28 -9.49 2.61
CA VAL A 46 8.46 -10.35 3.80
C VAL A 46 9.93 -10.50 4.24
N THR A 47 10.88 -10.03 3.42
CA THR A 47 12.32 -10.06 3.72
C THR A 47 12.75 -8.65 4.10
N ARG A 48 13.19 -8.46 5.33
CA ARG A 48 13.79 -7.19 5.75
C ARG A 48 15.20 -7.09 5.20
N VAL A 49 15.49 -6.04 4.47
CA VAL A 49 16.78 -5.77 3.85
C VAL A 49 17.40 -4.56 4.53
N ASP A 50 18.33 -4.83 5.43
CA ASP A 50 18.99 -3.82 6.24
C ASP A 50 20.49 -4.16 6.43
N ARG A 51 21.16 -3.38 7.26
CA ARG A 51 22.56 -3.60 7.61
C ARG A 51 22.82 -5.02 8.14
N ALA A 52 21.93 -5.54 9.00
CA ALA A 52 22.12 -6.86 9.60
C ALA A 52 22.09 -7.98 8.55
N LEU A 53 21.32 -7.83 7.47
CA LEU A 53 21.27 -8.78 6.38
C LEU A 53 22.49 -8.65 5.43
N LEU A 54 22.89 -7.42 5.11
CA LEU A 54 23.80 -7.16 3.99
C LEU A 54 25.26 -6.88 4.38
N GLU A 55 25.55 -6.61 5.66
CA GLU A 55 26.92 -6.30 6.08
C GLU A 55 27.87 -7.48 5.82
N GLY A 56 28.94 -7.21 5.09
CA GLY A 56 29.93 -8.23 4.69
C GLY A 56 29.48 -9.16 3.54
N SER A 57 28.31 -8.97 2.97
CA SER A 57 27.85 -9.72 1.79
C SER A 57 28.49 -9.21 0.49
N ALA A 58 28.39 -10.00 -0.58
CA ALA A 58 28.82 -9.61 -1.92
C ALA A 58 27.70 -8.88 -2.71
N VAL A 59 26.55 -8.59 -2.10
CA VAL A 59 25.38 -8.01 -2.78
C VAL A 59 25.71 -6.62 -3.32
N ARG A 60 25.45 -6.45 -4.62
CA ARG A 60 25.62 -5.18 -5.35
C ARG A 60 24.29 -4.55 -5.76
N PHE A 61 23.23 -5.36 -5.82
CA PHE A 61 21.91 -4.89 -6.22
C PHE A 61 20.81 -5.65 -5.49
N VAL A 62 19.78 -4.90 -5.08
CA VAL A 62 18.57 -5.43 -4.45
C VAL A 62 17.36 -5.10 -5.32
N GLY A 63 16.64 -6.12 -5.81
CA GLY A 63 15.37 -5.96 -6.51
C GLY A 63 14.22 -6.37 -5.62
N THR A 64 13.24 -5.49 -5.36
CA THR A 64 12.00 -5.90 -4.69
C THR A 64 10.84 -5.93 -5.66
N CYS A 65 10.21 -7.12 -5.81
CA CYS A 65 9.03 -7.35 -6.66
C CYS A 65 7.74 -6.77 -6.06
N THR A 66 7.86 -5.65 -5.34
CA THR A 66 6.74 -4.97 -4.66
C THR A 66 6.76 -3.47 -4.95
N ILE A 67 5.61 -2.80 -4.76
CA ILE A 67 5.53 -1.34 -4.88
C ILE A 67 6.26 -0.67 -3.72
N GLY A 68 5.91 -1.08 -2.49
CA GLY A 68 6.45 -0.48 -1.27
C GLY A 68 7.87 -0.93 -0.98
N THR A 69 8.62 -0.04 -0.35
CA THR A 69 10.04 -0.23 0.05
C THR A 69 10.22 -0.20 1.57
N ASP A 70 9.15 -0.28 2.34
CA ASP A 70 9.17 -0.17 3.81
C ASP A 70 10.06 -1.24 4.49
N HIS A 71 10.33 -2.35 3.79
CA HIS A 71 11.21 -3.43 4.22
C HIS A 71 12.68 -3.25 3.82
N LEU A 72 13.02 -2.18 3.05
CA LEU A 72 14.37 -1.84 2.64
C LEU A 72 14.90 -0.68 3.48
N ASP A 73 16.11 -0.80 4.01
CA ASP A 73 16.86 0.30 4.60
C ASP A 73 17.53 1.10 3.47
N LEU A 74 16.80 2.05 2.91
CA LEU A 74 17.27 2.84 1.77
C LEU A 74 18.47 3.73 2.12
N ASP A 75 18.61 4.14 3.37
CA ASP A 75 19.75 4.94 3.82
C ASP A 75 21.00 4.08 3.84
N TYR A 76 20.92 2.87 4.39
CA TYR A 76 22.03 1.93 4.36
C TYR A 76 22.43 1.54 2.92
N LEU A 77 21.47 1.27 2.04
CA LEU A 77 21.76 0.97 0.63
C LEU A 77 22.49 2.13 -0.06
N ARG A 78 22.10 3.36 0.24
CA ARG A 78 22.75 4.57 -0.29
C ARG A 78 24.15 4.76 0.28
N GLU A 79 24.33 4.58 1.58
CA GLU A 79 25.65 4.67 2.25
C GLU A 79 26.67 3.69 1.67
N THR A 80 26.23 2.47 1.37
CA THR A 80 27.09 1.39 0.87
C THR A 80 27.22 1.35 -0.64
N GLY A 81 26.47 2.17 -1.37
CA GLY A 81 26.46 2.18 -2.84
C GLY A 81 25.79 0.95 -3.47
N ILE A 82 25.02 0.19 -2.70
CA ILE A 82 24.24 -0.94 -3.23
C ILE A 82 23.07 -0.38 -4.03
N GLY A 83 22.99 -0.73 -5.33
CA GLY A 83 21.87 -0.35 -6.18
C GLY A 83 20.58 -1.04 -5.74
N TRP A 84 19.45 -0.41 -6.00
CA TRP A 84 18.17 -1.05 -5.75
C TRP A 84 17.09 -0.62 -6.74
N ALA A 85 16.06 -1.46 -6.91
CA ALA A 85 14.85 -1.17 -7.65
C ALA A 85 13.62 -1.75 -6.96
N SER A 86 12.49 -1.10 -7.13
CA SER A 86 11.16 -1.59 -6.76
C SER A 86 10.29 -1.70 -8.01
N ALA A 87 9.06 -2.17 -7.86
CA ALA A 87 8.11 -2.34 -8.96
C ALA A 87 6.90 -1.38 -8.83
N PRO A 88 7.05 -0.06 -9.07
CA PRO A 88 6.01 0.92 -8.85
C PRO A 88 4.77 0.63 -9.71
N GLY A 89 3.60 0.53 -9.07
CA GLY A 89 2.33 0.32 -9.76
C GLY A 89 2.07 -1.09 -10.26
N CYS A 90 2.95 -2.07 -10.01
CA CYS A 90 2.79 -3.45 -10.49
C CYS A 90 1.44 -4.07 -10.10
N ASN A 91 0.99 -3.85 -8.88
CA ASN A 91 -0.26 -4.37 -8.32
C ASN A 91 -1.38 -3.32 -8.19
N ALA A 92 -1.17 -2.10 -8.67
CA ALA A 92 -2.12 -0.99 -8.48
C ALA A 92 -3.52 -1.32 -9.03
N ARG A 93 -3.63 -2.13 -10.09
CA ARG A 93 -4.91 -2.58 -10.64
C ARG A 93 -5.66 -3.44 -9.63
N GLY A 94 -4.98 -4.38 -8.96
CA GLY A 94 -5.60 -5.24 -7.94
C GLY A 94 -6.19 -4.42 -6.79
N VAL A 95 -5.46 -3.38 -6.33
CA VAL A 95 -5.97 -2.48 -5.28
C VAL A 95 -7.20 -1.69 -5.75
N VAL A 96 -7.21 -1.20 -6.98
CA VAL A 96 -8.40 -0.54 -7.56
C VAL A 96 -9.59 -1.49 -7.62
N ASP A 97 -9.39 -2.72 -8.10
CA ASP A 97 -10.44 -3.73 -8.18
C ASP A 97 -10.96 -4.11 -6.77
N TYR A 98 -10.08 -4.18 -5.76
CA TYR A 98 -10.46 -4.38 -4.36
C TYR A 98 -11.35 -3.24 -3.83
N VAL A 99 -10.97 -1.99 -4.07
CA VAL A 99 -11.76 -0.82 -3.66
C VAL A 99 -13.13 -0.83 -4.34
N LEU A 100 -13.19 -1.07 -5.66
CA LEU A 100 -14.46 -1.15 -6.39
C LEU A 100 -15.34 -2.29 -5.88
N GLY A 101 -14.75 -3.47 -5.64
CA GLY A 101 -15.46 -4.61 -5.04
C GLY A 101 -16.03 -4.28 -3.66
N SER A 102 -15.25 -3.60 -2.82
CA SER A 102 -15.70 -3.14 -1.51
C SER A 102 -16.85 -2.15 -1.61
N LEU A 103 -16.79 -1.20 -2.56
CA LEU A 103 -17.88 -0.24 -2.81
C LEU A 103 -19.17 -0.97 -3.22
N LEU A 104 -19.09 -1.95 -4.11
CA LEU A 104 -20.25 -2.73 -4.56
C LEU A 104 -20.88 -3.53 -3.41
N VAL A 105 -20.06 -4.19 -2.57
CA VAL A 105 -20.53 -4.93 -1.40
C VAL A 105 -21.25 -3.99 -0.41
N LEU A 106 -20.63 -2.84 -0.11
CA LEU A 106 -21.23 -1.86 0.80
C LEU A 106 -22.54 -1.30 0.23
N ALA A 107 -22.56 -1.00 -1.07
CA ALA A 107 -23.75 -0.46 -1.74
C ALA A 107 -24.92 -1.45 -1.69
N GLU A 108 -24.66 -2.73 -1.98
CA GLU A 108 -25.67 -3.78 -1.90
C GLU A 108 -26.22 -3.93 -0.48
N GLN A 109 -25.35 -3.95 0.52
CA GLN A 109 -25.72 -4.10 1.93
C GLN A 109 -26.52 -2.91 2.48
N GLN A 110 -26.23 -1.70 1.98
CA GLN A 110 -26.85 -0.45 2.45
C GLN A 110 -28.04 -0.02 1.58
N GLY A 111 -28.27 -0.67 0.44
CA GLY A 111 -29.28 -0.25 -0.54
C GLY A 111 -28.98 1.14 -1.14
N VAL A 112 -27.70 1.47 -1.36
CA VAL A 112 -27.25 2.80 -1.79
C VAL A 112 -26.84 2.79 -3.26
N ASP A 113 -27.28 3.80 -4.02
CA ASP A 113 -26.78 4.04 -5.37
C ASP A 113 -25.42 4.78 -5.29
N LEU A 114 -24.37 4.10 -5.75
CA LEU A 114 -23.01 4.63 -5.77
C LEU A 114 -22.87 5.92 -6.59
N ALA A 115 -23.70 6.12 -7.63
CA ALA A 115 -23.65 7.33 -8.45
C ALA A 115 -24.08 8.60 -7.70
N THR A 116 -24.79 8.46 -6.59
CA THR A 116 -25.26 9.59 -5.77
C THR A 116 -24.24 10.04 -4.73
N ARG A 117 -23.16 9.28 -4.53
CA ARG A 117 -22.12 9.56 -3.53
C ARG A 117 -21.03 10.49 -4.06
N THR A 118 -20.45 11.28 -3.17
CA THR A 118 -19.22 12.04 -3.42
C THR A 118 -18.01 11.27 -2.88
N TYR A 119 -17.00 11.09 -3.71
CA TYR A 119 -15.82 10.30 -3.40
C TYR A 119 -14.62 11.19 -3.10
N GLY A 120 -13.87 10.87 -2.07
CA GLY A 120 -12.59 11.46 -1.73
C GLY A 120 -11.45 10.46 -1.98
N VAL A 121 -10.51 10.80 -2.84
CA VAL A 121 -9.28 10.03 -3.05
C VAL A 121 -8.14 10.78 -2.39
N VAL A 122 -7.57 10.21 -1.32
CA VAL A 122 -6.45 10.79 -0.57
C VAL A 122 -5.17 10.06 -0.97
N GLY A 123 -4.25 10.81 -1.60
CA GLY A 123 -3.09 10.26 -2.30
C GLY A 123 -3.42 9.89 -3.76
N ALA A 124 -2.78 10.58 -4.71
CA ALA A 124 -2.99 10.39 -6.15
C ALA A 124 -1.76 9.78 -6.85
N GLY A 125 -1.06 8.86 -6.14
CA GLY A 125 0.05 8.08 -6.68
C GLY A 125 -0.41 7.01 -7.66
N GLN A 126 0.33 5.89 -7.73
CA GLN A 126 0.08 4.80 -8.68
C GLN A 126 -1.33 4.18 -8.58
N VAL A 127 -1.85 4.04 -7.36
CA VAL A 127 -3.18 3.49 -7.11
C VAL A 127 -4.25 4.58 -7.23
N GLY A 128 -4.11 5.68 -6.46
CA GLY A 128 -5.14 6.71 -6.39
C GLY A 128 -5.44 7.36 -7.74
N SER A 129 -4.42 7.60 -8.59
CA SER A 129 -4.66 8.13 -9.94
C SER A 129 -5.46 7.18 -10.83
N ARG A 130 -5.24 5.85 -10.69
CA ARG A 130 -6.02 4.86 -11.44
C ARG A 130 -7.45 4.77 -10.93
N LEU A 131 -7.65 4.78 -9.61
CA LEU A 131 -8.98 4.82 -9.01
C LEU A 131 -9.73 6.08 -9.44
N LEU A 132 -9.09 7.26 -9.34
CA LEU A 132 -9.63 8.53 -9.79
C LEU A 132 -10.11 8.48 -11.24
N LYS A 133 -9.28 7.90 -12.14
CA LYS A 133 -9.64 7.73 -13.56
C LYS A 133 -10.88 6.84 -13.73
N VAL A 134 -11.00 5.75 -12.98
CA VAL A 134 -12.15 4.84 -13.05
C VAL A 134 -13.40 5.53 -12.55
N LEU A 135 -13.37 6.14 -11.35
CA LEU A 135 -14.53 6.79 -10.76
C LEU A 135 -15.04 7.95 -11.62
N ARG A 136 -14.14 8.78 -12.16
CA ARG A 136 -14.51 9.85 -13.10
C ARG A 136 -15.04 9.29 -14.41
N GLY A 137 -14.50 8.17 -14.90
CA GLY A 137 -15.00 7.48 -16.09
C GLY A 137 -16.42 6.93 -15.94
N LEU A 138 -16.83 6.63 -14.71
CA LEU A 138 -18.22 6.27 -14.36
C LEU A 138 -19.15 7.50 -14.21
N GLY A 139 -18.62 8.70 -14.36
CA GLY A 139 -19.36 9.95 -14.19
C GLY A 139 -19.62 10.35 -12.73
N TRP A 140 -18.91 9.74 -11.76
CA TRP A 140 -19.10 10.01 -10.35
C TRP A 140 -18.34 11.27 -9.91
N ARG A 141 -18.88 11.96 -8.90
CA ARG A 141 -18.23 13.14 -8.31
C ARG A 141 -17.05 12.72 -7.45
N VAL A 142 -15.82 13.14 -7.81
CA VAL A 142 -14.59 12.77 -7.11
C VAL A 142 -13.76 13.99 -6.80
N LEU A 143 -13.44 14.17 -5.52
CA LEU A 143 -12.45 15.10 -5.00
C LEU A 143 -11.12 14.38 -4.78
N VAL A 144 -10.00 15.04 -5.01
CA VAL A 144 -8.67 14.47 -4.84
C VAL A 144 -7.82 15.35 -3.95
N CYS A 145 -7.20 14.74 -2.94
CA CYS A 145 -6.27 15.40 -2.02
C CYS A 145 -4.89 14.76 -2.15
N ASP A 146 -3.90 15.52 -2.62
CA ASP A 146 -2.50 15.12 -2.68
C ASP A 146 -1.63 16.38 -2.63
N PRO A 147 -1.27 16.89 -1.43
CA PRO A 147 -0.54 18.14 -1.29
C PRO A 147 0.80 18.16 -2.02
N PRO A 148 1.66 17.11 -1.98
CA PRO A 148 2.89 17.08 -2.76
C PRO A 148 2.67 17.24 -4.26
N ARG A 149 1.68 16.57 -4.83
CA ARG A 149 1.36 16.69 -6.25
C ARG A 149 0.73 18.03 -6.58
N GLN A 150 -0.11 18.55 -5.70
CA GLN A 150 -0.67 19.89 -5.87
C GLN A 150 0.44 20.96 -5.97
N ALA A 151 1.45 20.87 -5.10
CA ALA A 151 2.58 21.78 -5.11
C ALA A 151 3.44 21.64 -6.39
N ALA A 152 3.63 20.42 -6.88
CA ALA A 152 4.49 20.14 -8.04
C ALA A 152 3.80 20.40 -9.39
N GLU A 153 2.51 20.07 -9.52
CA GLU A 153 1.80 20.02 -10.79
C GLU A 153 0.70 21.09 -10.91
N GLY A 154 0.25 21.67 -9.78
CA GLY A 154 -0.98 22.46 -9.74
C GLY A 154 -2.22 21.61 -10.03
N GLY A 155 -3.33 22.26 -10.39
CA GLY A 155 -4.56 21.55 -10.81
C GLY A 155 -5.63 21.48 -9.72
N ASP A 156 -6.66 20.66 -9.97
CA ASP A 156 -7.89 20.61 -9.15
C ASP A 156 -7.74 19.66 -7.94
N PHE A 157 -6.77 19.93 -7.08
CA PHE A 157 -6.65 19.27 -5.81
C PHE A 157 -7.37 20.07 -4.71
N VAL A 158 -7.91 19.34 -3.73
CA VAL A 158 -8.59 19.93 -2.58
C VAL A 158 -7.83 19.65 -1.29
N SER A 159 -8.12 20.42 -0.23
CA SER A 159 -7.60 20.15 1.10
C SER A 159 -8.19 18.85 1.68
N LEU A 160 -7.48 18.24 2.63
CA LEU A 160 -8.02 17.10 3.38
C LEU A 160 -9.29 17.49 4.16
N GLN A 161 -9.35 18.72 4.68
CA GLN A 161 -10.56 19.23 5.35
C GLN A 161 -11.75 19.24 4.41
N GLN A 162 -11.58 19.67 3.17
CA GLN A 162 -12.66 19.65 2.18
C GLN A 162 -13.09 18.23 1.84
N VAL A 163 -12.19 17.25 1.82
CA VAL A 163 -12.54 15.83 1.67
C VAL A 163 -13.42 15.37 2.83
N LEU A 164 -13.06 15.72 4.07
CA LEU A 164 -13.85 15.38 5.26
C LEU A 164 -15.25 16.02 5.24
N ASP A 165 -15.34 17.27 4.78
CA ASP A 165 -16.60 18.04 4.79
C ASP A 165 -17.56 17.60 3.67
N GLU A 166 -17.05 17.22 2.49
CA GLU A 166 -17.88 16.99 1.31
C GLU A 166 -18.08 15.53 0.93
N CYS A 167 -17.09 14.65 1.22
CA CYS A 167 -17.13 13.27 0.71
C CYS A 167 -17.94 12.34 1.60
N ASP A 168 -18.69 11.45 0.94
CA ASP A 168 -19.44 10.36 1.58
C ASP A 168 -18.61 9.08 1.66
N VAL A 169 -17.63 8.95 0.77
CA VAL A 169 -16.70 7.82 0.67
C VAL A 169 -15.29 8.35 0.59
N ILE A 170 -14.40 7.92 1.47
CA ILE A 170 -13.00 8.33 1.49
C ILE A 170 -12.13 7.10 1.33
N SER A 171 -11.25 7.11 0.32
CA SER A 171 -10.30 6.03 0.04
C SER A 171 -8.86 6.53 0.11
N LEU A 172 -8.05 5.83 0.92
CA LEU A 172 -6.68 6.23 1.25
C LEU A 172 -5.67 5.46 0.40
N HIS A 173 -4.76 6.21 -0.24
CA HIS A 173 -3.74 5.67 -1.16
C HIS A 173 -2.39 6.37 -0.99
N THR A 174 -2.07 6.77 0.23
CA THR A 174 -0.81 7.43 0.57
C THR A 174 0.28 6.41 0.96
N PRO A 175 1.57 6.71 0.76
CA PRO A 175 2.64 6.02 1.45
C PRO A 175 2.56 6.29 2.96
N LEU A 176 3.35 5.59 3.76
CA LEU A 176 3.52 5.89 5.19
C LEU A 176 4.77 6.75 5.37
N GLU A 177 4.55 8.03 5.62
CA GLU A 177 5.60 9.00 5.91
C GLU A 177 5.46 9.50 7.35
N ARG A 178 6.52 9.36 8.14
CA ARG A 178 6.53 9.78 9.55
C ARG A 178 7.07 11.20 9.73
N LEU A 179 7.88 11.65 8.80
CA LEU A 179 8.60 12.92 8.86
C LEU A 179 8.37 13.70 7.56
N GLY A 180 8.84 14.95 7.50
CA GLY A 180 8.74 15.80 6.32
C GLY A 180 7.57 16.79 6.39
N GLU A 181 7.32 17.46 5.29
CA GLU A 181 6.31 18.54 5.20
C GLU A 181 4.87 17.99 5.20
N HIS A 182 4.69 16.77 4.69
CA HIS A 182 3.37 16.14 4.55
C HIS A 182 3.36 14.72 5.17
N PRO A 183 3.51 14.60 6.50
CA PRO A 183 3.49 13.29 7.16
C PRO A 183 2.12 12.63 7.00
N THR A 184 2.12 11.32 6.83
CA THR A 184 0.90 10.52 6.65
C THR A 184 0.67 9.52 7.79
N HIS A 185 1.62 9.41 8.72
CA HIS A 185 1.42 8.64 9.95
C HIS A 185 0.29 9.26 10.75
N HIS A 186 -0.72 8.47 11.08
CA HIS A 186 -1.95 8.92 11.71
C HIS A 186 -2.58 10.14 10.99
N LEU A 187 -2.50 10.14 9.64
CA LEU A 187 -3.17 11.16 8.84
C LEU A 187 -4.66 11.23 9.18
N PHE A 188 -5.28 10.10 9.51
CA PHE A 188 -6.60 10.01 10.12
C PHE A 188 -6.44 9.72 11.61
N ASP A 189 -6.16 10.78 12.37
CA ASP A 189 -6.12 10.80 13.83
C ASP A 189 -7.54 10.84 14.45
N ALA A 190 -7.63 10.81 15.79
CA ALA A 190 -8.90 10.85 16.50
C ALA A 190 -9.78 12.06 16.11
N ALA A 191 -9.18 13.24 15.88
CA ALA A 191 -9.93 14.44 15.53
C ALA A 191 -10.55 14.35 14.14
N ARG A 192 -9.77 13.91 13.14
CA ARG A 192 -10.25 13.73 11.76
C ARG A 192 -11.23 12.57 11.62
N LEU A 193 -11.01 11.49 12.36
CA LEU A 193 -11.97 10.38 12.44
C LEU A 193 -13.30 10.83 13.03
N ALA A 194 -13.29 11.62 14.10
CA ALA A 194 -14.51 12.18 14.68
C ALA A 194 -15.24 13.16 13.74
N ALA A 195 -14.51 13.83 12.86
CA ALA A 195 -15.06 14.77 11.86
C ALA A 195 -15.69 14.08 10.64
N LEU A 196 -15.61 12.76 10.50
CA LEU A 196 -16.27 12.02 9.43
C LEU A 196 -17.77 12.25 9.44
N LYS A 197 -18.36 12.54 8.28
CA LYS A 197 -19.81 12.75 8.12
C LYS A 197 -20.59 11.54 8.62
N PRO A 198 -21.83 11.71 9.10
CA PRO A 198 -22.71 10.58 9.38
C PRO A 198 -22.91 9.69 8.16
N GLY A 199 -22.78 8.37 8.36
CA GLY A 199 -22.90 7.38 7.29
C GLY A 199 -21.75 7.34 6.28
N SER A 200 -20.61 7.96 6.60
CA SER A 200 -19.41 7.91 5.75
C SER A 200 -18.81 6.53 5.64
N TRP A 201 -18.18 6.28 4.51
CA TRP A 201 -17.39 5.09 4.25
C TRP A 201 -15.90 5.45 4.22
N LEU A 202 -15.08 4.76 5.01
CA LEU A 202 -13.63 4.92 5.05
C LEU A 202 -12.96 3.63 4.58
N ILE A 203 -12.14 3.72 3.54
CA ILE A 203 -11.44 2.58 2.95
C ILE A 203 -9.94 2.81 3.05
N ASN A 204 -9.21 1.91 3.73
CA ASN A 204 -7.76 1.94 3.76
C ASN A 204 -7.18 0.64 3.20
N ALA A 205 -6.61 0.73 2.01
CA ALA A 205 -5.84 -0.31 1.34
C ALA A 205 -4.43 0.21 0.96
N SER A 206 -3.87 1.11 1.81
CA SER A 206 -2.55 1.71 1.61
C SER A 206 -1.54 1.23 2.64
N ARG A 207 -1.51 1.85 3.84
CA ARG A 207 -0.71 1.46 4.99
C ARG A 207 -1.54 1.59 6.27
N GLY A 208 -1.43 0.63 7.18
CA GLY A 208 -2.24 0.58 8.40
C GLY A 208 -2.12 1.85 9.24
N ALA A 209 -0.91 2.27 9.54
CA ALA A 209 -0.63 3.44 10.38
C ALA A 209 -0.92 4.81 9.70
N VAL A 210 -1.55 4.85 8.52
CA VAL A 210 -2.16 6.08 7.97
C VAL A 210 -3.42 6.44 8.76
N VAL A 211 -4.07 5.45 9.34
CA VAL A 211 -5.19 5.61 10.27
C VAL A 211 -4.74 5.21 11.66
N ASP A 212 -5.00 6.02 12.66
CA ASP A 212 -4.85 5.64 14.06
C ASP A 212 -5.85 4.53 14.38
N ASN A 213 -5.36 3.29 14.44
CA ASN A 213 -6.22 2.11 14.60
C ASN A 213 -6.87 2.06 15.99
N GLN A 214 -6.19 2.57 17.02
CA GLN A 214 -6.77 2.65 18.35
C GLN A 214 -7.92 3.67 18.38
N ALA A 215 -7.69 4.88 17.87
CA ALA A 215 -8.72 5.91 17.79
C ALA A 215 -9.92 5.46 16.94
N LEU A 216 -9.66 4.76 15.84
CA LEU A 216 -10.72 4.21 14.98
C LEU A 216 -11.55 3.16 15.72
N ARG A 217 -10.92 2.26 16.48
CA ARG A 217 -11.63 1.26 17.29
C ARG A 217 -12.54 1.90 18.33
N GLU A 218 -12.01 2.90 19.05
CA GLU A 218 -12.78 3.64 20.06
C GLU A 218 -13.98 4.37 19.40
N LEU A 219 -13.78 4.98 18.25
CA LEU A 219 -14.83 5.65 17.49
C LEU A 219 -15.93 4.68 17.02
N LEU A 220 -15.54 3.54 16.44
CA LEU A 220 -16.50 2.55 15.93
C LEU A 220 -17.34 1.91 17.05
N GLY A 221 -16.83 1.88 18.28
CA GLY A 221 -17.61 1.52 19.47
C GLY A 221 -18.80 2.48 19.75
N GLN A 222 -18.74 3.70 19.20
CA GLN A 222 -19.74 4.75 19.40
C GLN A 222 -20.50 5.13 18.12
N ARG A 223 -19.92 4.90 16.94
CA ARG A 223 -20.38 5.33 15.62
C ARG A 223 -20.67 4.12 14.71
N SER A 224 -21.79 3.45 14.97
CA SER A 224 -22.23 2.30 14.15
C SER A 224 -22.74 2.66 12.75
N ASP A 225 -22.90 3.95 12.48
CA ASP A 225 -23.29 4.48 11.18
C ASP A 225 -22.15 4.50 10.15
N LEU A 226 -20.88 4.49 10.61
CA LEU A 226 -19.73 4.46 9.73
C LEU A 226 -19.52 3.08 9.10
N GLN A 227 -19.09 3.05 7.85
CA GLN A 227 -18.71 1.82 7.17
C GLN A 227 -17.20 1.84 6.93
N VAL A 228 -16.46 0.93 7.55
CA VAL A 228 -15.00 0.89 7.48
C VAL A 228 -14.55 -0.38 6.77
N VAL A 229 -13.64 -0.19 5.82
CA VAL A 229 -12.93 -1.26 5.10
C VAL A 229 -11.45 -1.11 5.36
N LEU A 230 -10.85 -2.10 6.00
CA LEU A 230 -9.40 -2.15 6.22
C LEU A 230 -8.82 -3.40 5.58
N ASP A 231 -7.85 -3.20 4.69
CA ASP A 231 -6.99 -4.26 4.17
C ASP A 231 -5.62 -4.28 4.85
N VAL A 232 -5.27 -3.17 5.49
CA VAL A 232 -3.96 -2.92 6.12
C VAL A 232 -4.14 -2.52 7.57
N TRP A 233 -3.17 -2.89 8.43
CA TRP A 233 -3.29 -2.78 9.88
C TRP A 233 -2.06 -2.11 10.48
N GLU A 234 -2.26 -1.31 11.50
CA GLU A 234 -1.15 -0.83 12.30
C GLU A 234 -0.60 -2.00 13.13
N GLY A 235 0.71 -2.18 13.12
CA GLY A 235 1.37 -3.28 13.84
C GLY A 235 1.42 -4.62 13.11
N GLU A 236 1.14 -4.67 11.79
CA GLU A 236 1.33 -5.89 11.00
C GLU A 236 2.67 -6.60 11.31
N PRO A 237 2.68 -7.93 11.38
CA PRO A 237 1.61 -8.87 11.00
C PRO A 237 0.55 -9.14 12.09
N GLN A 238 0.61 -8.52 13.26
CA GLN A 238 -0.39 -8.64 14.31
C GLN A 238 -1.49 -7.60 14.08
N ALA A 239 -2.61 -8.03 13.45
CA ALA A 239 -3.77 -7.16 13.30
C ALA A 239 -4.56 -7.05 14.61
N ASP A 240 -5.15 -5.87 14.87
CA ASP A 240 -6.11 -5.66 15.96
C ASP A 240 -7.41 -6.39 15.63
N VAL A 241 -7.62 -7.55 16.26
CA VAL A 241 -8.79 -8.41 16.02
C VAL A 241 -10.10 -7.77 16.51
N GLU A 242 -10.05 -6.91 17.52
CA GLU A 242 -11.23 -6.19 18.02
C GLU A 242 -11.65 -5.12 17.00
N LEU A 243 -10.70 -4.37 16.46
CA LEU A 243 -10.96 -3.44 15.37
C LEU A 243 -11.47 -4.16 14.13
N ALA A 244 -10.86 -5.30 13.76
CA ALA A 244 -11.29 -6.08 12.61
C ALA A 244 -12.75 -6.55 12.71
N ALA A 245 -13.20 -6.91 13.91
CA ALA A 245 -14.60 -7.30 14.17
C ALA A 245 -15.58 -6.12 14.04
N LEU A 246 -15.14 -4.88 14.20
CA LEU A 246 -15.96 -3.67 14.02
C LEU A 246 -15.97 -3.18 12.57
N CYS A 247 -15.01 -3.58 11.75
CA CYS A 247 -14.95 -3.22 10.34
C CYS A 247 -16.04 -3.96 9.54
N ARG A 248 -16.55 -3.31 8.51
CA ARG A 248 -17.50 -3.94 7.60
C ARG A 248 -16.83 -4.96 6.69
N ILE A 249 -15.62 -4.65 6.24
CA ILE A 249 -14.74 -5.56 5.52
C ILE A 249 -13.36 -5.44 6.17
N ALA A 250 -12.79 -6.57 6.57
CA ALA A 250 -11.47 -6.69 7.15
C ALA A 250 -10.71 -7.80 6.42
N THR A 251 -9.58 -7.46 5.79
CA THR A 251 -8.79 -8.41 5.01
C THR A 251 -7.31 -8.35 5.40
N PRO A 252 -6.55 -9.45 5.23
CA PRO A 252 -5.18 -9.55 5.72
C PRO A 252 -4.15 -9.08 4.67
N HIS A 253 -4.21 -7.80 4.26
CA HIS A 253 -3.30 -7.13 3.33
C HIS A 253 -3.23 -7.86 1.97
N ILE A 254 -4.40 -8.04 1.36
CA ILE A 254 -4.54 -8.80 0.09
C ILE A 254 -4.98 -7.94 -1.11
N ALA A 255 -5.34 -6.68 -0.92
CA ALA A 255 -5.86 -5.82 -1.99
C ALA A 255 -4.96 -5.77 -3.24
N GLY A 256 -3.64 -5.76 -3.03
CA GLY A 256 -2.65 -5.82 -4.12
C GLY A 256 -2.21 -7.24 -4.51
N TYR A 257 -2.76 -8.29 -3.91
CA TYR A 257 -2.30 -9.66 -4.11
C TYR A 257 -2.98 -10.30 -5.32
N SER A 258 -2.43 -10.04 -6.51
CA SER A 258 -2.93 -10.61 -7.76
C SER A 258 -1.80 -11.28 -8.55
N LEU A 259 -2.16 -12.27 -9.37
CA LEU A 259 -1.20 -12.93 -10.26
C LEU A 259 -0.54 -11.93 -11.20
N ASP A 260 -1.33 -11.11 -11.88
CA ASP A 260 -0.84 -10.06 -12.78
C ASP A 260 0.12 -9.08 -12.09
N GLY A 261 -0.19 -8.69 -10.85
CA GLY A 261 0.66 -7.82 -10.05
C GLY A 261 2.02 -8.46 -9.77
N LYS A 262 2.03 -9.73 -9.41
CA LYS A 262 3.27 -10.50 -9.17
C LYS A 262 4.12 -10.62 -10.43
N LEU A 263 3.51 -10.98 -11.57
CA LEU A 263 4.20 -11.11 -12.86
C LEU A 263 4.81 -9.77 -13.29
N ARG A 264 4.04 -8.68 -13.19
CA ARG A 264 4.53 -7.32 -13.48
C ARG A 264 5.64 -6.89 -12.53
N GLY A 265 5.55 -7.27 -11.24
CA GLY A 265 6.59 -6.99 -10.26
C GLY A 265 7.93 -7.57 -10.67
N THR A 266 7.96 -8.85 -11.09
CA THR A 266 9.18 -9.49 -11.58
C THR A 266 9.69 -8.83 -12.87
N ALA A 267 8.80 -8.56 -13.83
CA ALA A 267 9.17 -7.94 -15.10
C ALA A 267 9.73 -6.50 -14.95
N GLN A 268 9.30 -5.76 -13.93
CA GLN A 268 9.75 -4.37 -13.74
C GLN A 268 11.12 -4.25 -13.10
N ILE A 269 11.55 -5.25 -12.32
CA ILE A 269 12.86 -5.25 -11.70
C ILE A 269 13.93 -5.96 -12.55
N TYR A 270 13.53 -6.55 -13.67
CA TYR A 270 14.38 -7.09 -14.72
C TYR A 270 14.89 -5.97 -15.64
#